data_0e525a1d548ef0ddc0c9ff6636daa176
#
_entry.id   0e525a1d548ef0ddc0c9ff6636daa176
#
_cell.length_a   1.000
_cell.length_b   1.000
_cell.length_c   1.000
_cell.angle_alpha   90.00
_cell.angle_beta   90.00
_cell.angle_gamma   90.00
#
_symmetry.space_group_name_H-M   'P 1'
#
loop_
_entity.id
_entity.type
_entity.pdbx_description
1 polymer ?
#
loop_
_entity_poly.entity_id
_entity_poly.type
_entity_poly.pdbx_seq_one_letter_code
_entity_poly.pdbx_strand_id
1 'polypeptide(L)'
;PDQSGWKSQYLVEGNLPSLEGSCLVAKTDNDYNSMMQLLYAYMVVGGMPQCVSTYIATHDIGQILAIQNDILALYRLDIARYADRDKEKTREIFDAIPSQLEAKNRRFVLSDIAKSARLLRYENSFVWLSDAGVSLPCFNVAQPTPPLGLSEKRNLFKLFLCDTGLLAAASMQNIQFDILQGNVEVNLGSVLENLFAQQLHANGFALRYYNSKRLGEVDFVIQNGRDITPIEIKSGKDYKKHSALSNVLAVDEWNLKRAIVFCRGNIERDKAVTYLPWYMVPFVVPEEAASGKMPVIDLSALSDAIKA
;
A
#
# COMPACT_ATOMS: atom_id res chain seq x y z
N PRO A 1 -14.71 -15.90 16.03
CA PRO A 1 -15.75 -14.97 15.69
C PRO A 1 -15.75 -14.80 14.19
N ASP A 2 -16.90 -15.08 13.62
CA ASP A 2 -17.13 -15.15 12.19
C ASP A 2 -16.80 -13.81 11.53
N GLN A 3 -15.71 -13.76 10.75
CA GLN A 3 -15.30 -12.56 10.00
C GLN A 3 -16.24 -12.26 8.82
N SER A 4 -17.13 -13.21 8.45
CA SER A 4 -18.10 -13.01 7.38
C SER A 4 -19.19 -12.00 7.76
N GLY A 5 -19.58 -11.93 9.03
CA GLY A 5 -20.54 -10.95 9.53
C GLY A 5 -20.04 -9.50 9.50
N TRP A 6 -18.76 -9.29 9.63
CA TRP A 6 -18.15 -7.96 9.53
C TRP A 6 -18.17 -7.45 8.09
N LYS A 7 -17.77 -8.29 7.12
CA LYS A 7 -17.77 -7.90 5.71
C LYS A 7 -19.16 -7.57 5.18
N SER A 8 -20.19 -8.31 5.56
CA SER A 8 -21.54 -8.11 5.01
C SER A 8 -22.27 -6.87 5.54
N GLN A 9 -21.94 -6.38 6.72
CA GLN A 9 -22.54 -5.16 7.28
C GLN A 9 -21.89 -3.85 6.81
N TYR A 10 -20.66 -3.90 6.26
CA TYR A 10 -19.83 -2.73 5.95
C TYR A 10 -19.46 -2.57 4.48
N LEU A 11 -19.76 -3.58 3.67
CA LEU A 11 -19.56 -3.58 2.22
C LEU A 11 -20.85 -3.25 1.46
N VAL A 12 -21.80 -2.59 2.07
CA VAL A 12 -23.00 -2.15 1.37
C VAL A 12 -22.61 -1.01 0.45
N GLU A 13 -22.68 -1.32 -0.84
CA GLU A 13 -22.64 -0.40 -1.97
C GLU A 13 -21.29 0.25 -2.26
N GLY A 14 -20.58 -0.27 -3.23
CA GLY A 14 -19.33 0.12 -3.90
C GLY A 14 -19.00 1.59 -4.12
N ASN A 15 -19.40 2.46 -3.21
CA ASN A 15 -19.10 3.87 -3.20
C ASN A 15 -18.66 4.30 -1.81
N LEU A 16 -17.42 4.76 -1.66
CA LEU A 16 -16.95 5.54 -0.52
C LEU A 16 -17.92 6.65 -0.02
N PRO A 17 -18.88 7.15 -0.81
CA PRO A 17 -19.91 8.08 -0.33
C PRO A 17 -20.92 7.53 0.67
N SER A 18 -21.14 6.22 0.74
CA SER A 18 -22.14 5.61 1.64
C SER A 18 -21.62 5.34 3.06
N LEU A 19 -20.39 5.75 3.38
CA LEU A 19 -19.81 5.64 4.72
C LEU A 19 -20.47 6.58 5.74
N GLU A 20 -21.24 7.58 5.30
CA GLU A 20 -22.09 8.38 6.18
C GLU A 20 -23.19 7.51 6.78
N GLY A 21 -23.01 7.09 8.03
CA GLY A 21 -23.94 6.20 8.74
C GLY A 21 -23.41 4.78 8.97
N SER A 22 -22.24 4.43 8.44
CA SER A 22 -21.58 3.15 8.76
C SER A 22 -21.02 3.22 10.20
N CYS A 23 -20.98 2.08 10.89
CA CYS A 23 -20.39 1.99 12.23
C CYS A 23 -18.84 2.09 12.23
N LEU A 24 -18.21 2.30 11.07
CA LEU A 24 -16.78 2.59 10.92
C LEU A 24 -16.46 4.06 11.26
N VAL A 25 -17.47 4.93 11.31
CA VAL A 25 -17.29 6.26 11.87
C VAL A 25 -17.22 6.09 13.38
N ALA A 26 -16.06 6.40 13.97
CA ALA A 26 -15.93 6.45 15.40
C ALA A 26 -16.96 7.45 15.95
N LYS A 27 -17.96 6.96 16.67
CA LYS A 27 -19.04 7.79 17.23
C LYS A 27 -18.60 8.51 18.49
N THR A 28 -17.56 7.98 19.12
CA THR A 28 -16.97 8.54 20.34
C THR A 28 -15.45 8.59 20.20
N ASP A 29 -14.80 9.48 20.97
CA ASP A 29 -13.33 9.52 21.05
C ASP A 29 -12.75 8.19 21.54
N ASN A 30 -13.50 7.45 22.35
CA ASN A 30 -13.08 6.14 22.86
C ASN A 30 -13.02 5.10 21.74
N ASP A 31 -14.01 5.07 20.84
CA ASP A 31 -14.02 4.18 19.67
C ASP A 31 -12.85 4.48 18.74
N TYR A 32 -12.62 5.76 18.45
CA TYR A 32 -11.49 6.22 17.65
C TYR A 32 -10.15 5.78 18.26
N ASN A 33 -9.95 6.02 19.55
CA ASN A 33 -8.72 5.67 20.25
C ASN A 33 -8.49 4.15 20.24
N SER A 34 -9.53 3.35 20.44
CA SER A 34 -9.45 1.89 20.40
C SER A 34 -9.03 1.38 19.02
N MET A 35 -9.61 1.93 17.95
CA MET A 35 -9.25 1.58 16.58
C MET A 35 -7.82 2.00 16.23
N MET A 36 -7.38 3.17 16.69
CA MET A 36 -6.01 3.63 16.49
C MET A 36 -5.00 2.78 17.27
N GLN A 37 -5.31 2.38 18.50
CA GLN A 37 -4.46 1.46 19.28
C GLN A 37 -4.32 0.10 18.60
N LEU A 38 -5.42 -0.44 18.05
CA LEU A 38 -5.38 -1.69 17.27
C LEU A 38 -4.50 -1.53 16.02
N LEU A 39 -4.57 -0.41 15.33
CA LEU A 39 -3.72 -0.11 14.18
C LEU A 39 -2.24 -0.04 14.59
N TYR A 40 -1.92 0.63 15.70
CA TYR A 40 -0.54 0.70 16.21
C TYR A 40 -0.01 -0.69 16.58
N ALA A 41 -0.83 -1.52 17.23
CA ALA A 41 -0.48 -2.90 17.50
C ALA A 41 -0.21 -3.66 16.19
N TYR A 42 -1.07 -3.50 15.18
CA TYR A 42 -0.87 -4.12 13.87
C TYR A 42 0.41 -3.65 13.16
N MET A 43 0.77 -2.37 13.27
CA MET A 43 2.02 -1.85 12.68
C MET A 43 3.26 -2.54 13.25
N VAL A 44 3.23 -2.95 14.52
CA VAL A 44 4.36 -3.61 15.20
C VAL A 44 4.30 -5.12 15.05
N VAL A 45 3.13 -5.72 15.20
CA VAL A 45 2.93 -7.18 15.17
C VAL A 45 2.95 -7.70 13.72
N GLY A 46 2.41 -6.91 12.79
CA GLY A 46 2.19 -7.33 11.40
C GLY A 46 1.05 -8.33 11.24
N GLY A 47 1.01 -8.94 10.05
CA GLY A 47 0.01 -9.94 9.66
C GLY A 47 0.56 -11.38 9.64
N MET A 48 1.80 -11.64 10.03
CA MET A 48 2.36 -12.98 10.06
C MET A 48 1.60 -13.84 11.08
N PRO A 49 1.02 -15.01 10.69
CA PRO A 49 0.12 -15.80 11.56
C PRO A 49 0.73 -16.16 12.92
N GLN A 50 2.01 -16.51 12.93
CA GLN A 50 2.71 -16.86 14.18
C GLN A 50 2.87 -15.63 15.10
N CYS A 51 3.18 -14.45 14.54
CA CYS A 51 3.27 -13.20 15.30
C CYS A 51 1.91 -12.83 15.91
N VAL A 52 0.84 -12.91 15.10
CA VAL A 52 -0.53 -12.59 15.54
C VAL A 52 -1.00 -13.55 16.63
N SER A 53 -0.80 -14.86 16.46
CA SER A 53 -1.18 -15.87 17.47
C SER A 53 -0.41 -15.69 18.78
N THR A 54 0.88 -15.41 18.72
CA THR A 54 1.71 -15.13 19.89
C THR A 54 1.26 -13.84 20.61
N TYR A 55 0.94 -12.78 19.84
CA TYR A 55 0.42 -11.53 20.42
C TYR A 55 -0.88 -11.75 21.18
N ILE A 56 -1.83 -12.47 20.58
CA ILE A 56 -3.11 -12.78 21.23
C ILE A 56 -2.92 -13.62 22.51
N ALA A 57 -1.97 -14.55 22.50
CA ALA A 57 -1.74 -15.44 23.64
C ALA A 57 -0.95 -14.81 24.78
N THR A 58 0.02 -13.92 24.47
CA THR A 58 1.01 -13.47 25.47
C THR A 58 1.08 -11.97 25.66
N HIS A 59 0.66 -11.17 24.69
CA HIS A 59 0.88 -9.72 24.63
C HIS A 59 2.36 -9.31 24.80
N ASP A 60 3.29 -10.22 24.51
CA ASP A 60 4.73 -10.05 24.70
C ASP A 60 5.41 -9.65 23.39
N ILE A 61 5.79 -8.37 23.26
CA ILE A 61 6.45 -7.84 22.08
C ILE A 61 7.85 -8.44 21.89
N GLY A 62 8.53 -8.82 22.95
CA GLY A 62 9.86 -9.46 22.86
C GLY A 62 9.79 -10.80 22.14
N GLN A 63 8.79 -11.61 22.44
CA GLN A 63 8.57 -12.88 21.73
C GLN A 63 8.19 -12.65 20.25
N ILE A 64 7.38 -11.63 19.97
CA ILE A 64 7.01 -11.28 18.59
C ILE A 64 8.23 -10.86 17.79
N LEU A 65 9.08 -10.01 18.33
CA LEU A 65 10.32 -9.56 17.69
C LEU A 65 11.28 -10.73 17.42
N ALA A 66 11.37 -11.69 18.34
CA ALA A 66 12.17 -12.89 18.11
C ALA A 66 11.64 -13.68 16.89
N ILE A 67 10.32 -13.91 16.80
CA ILE A 67 9.69 -14.60 15.67
C ILE A 67 9.89 -13.81 14.37
N GLN A 68 9.72 -12.51 14.38
CA GLN A 68 9.93 -11.65 13.19
C GLN A 68 11.38 -11.72 12.69
N ASN A 69 12.35 -11.69 13.60
CA ASN A 69 13.77 -11.84 13.26
C ASN A 69 14.08 -13.22 12.68
N ASP A 70 13.46 -14.28 13.21
CA ASP A 70 13.58 -15.63 12.67
C ASP A 70 13.01 -15.71 11.25
N ILE A 71 11.85 -15.10 10.98
CA ILE A 71 11.26 -15.01 9.63
C ILE A 71 12.19 -14.26 8.68
N LEU A 72 12.74 -13.12 9.09
CA LEU A 72 13.70 -12.36 8.27
C LEU A 72 14.97 -13.17 7.98
N ALA A 73 15.45 -13.94 8.95
CA ALA A 73 16.58 -14.86 8.77
C ALA A 73 16.24 -15.99 7.79
N LEU A 74 15.03 -16.57 7.87
CA LEU A 74 14.54 -17.58 6.93
C LEU A 74 14.46 -17.03 5.51
N TYR A 75 13.96 -15.81 5.29
CA TYR A 75 13.95 -15.16 3.97
C TYR A 75 15.36 -15.03 3.39
N ARG A 76 16.37 -14.67 4.21
CA ARG A 76 17.78 -14.63 3.77
C ARG A 76 18.32 -16.01 3.39
N LEU A 77 17.92 -17.05 4.11
CA LEU A 77 18.28 -18.44 3.78
C LEU A 77 17.63 -18.91 2.48
N ASP A 78 16.36 -18.54 2.26
CA ASP A 78 15.64 -18.89 1.03
C ASP A 78 16.21 -18.15 -0.18
N ILE A 79 16.58 -16.89 -0.05
CA ILE A 79 17.31 -16.13 -1.07
C ILE A 79 18.63 -16.87 -1.41
N ALA A 80 19.41 -17.26 -0.41
CA ALA A 80 20.67 -17.95 -0.60
C ALA A 80 20.51 -19.32 -1.30
N ARG A 81 19.37 -19.99 -1.08
CA ARG A 81 19.08 -21.33 -1.63
C ARG A 81 18.45 -21.28 -3.02
N TYR A 82 17.54 -20.34 -3.27
CA TYR A 82 16.64 -20.37 -4.43
C TYR A 82 16.85 -19.24 -5.43
N ALA A 83 17.58 -18.17 -5.10
CA ALA A 83 17.83 -17.05 -6.03
C ALA A 83 18.98 -17.33 -7.03
N ASP A 84 19.52 -18.56 -7.06
CA ASP A 84 20.53 -19.07 -7.99
C ASP A 84 21.71 -18.10 -8.20
N ARG A 85 21.97 -17.69 -9.45
CA ARG A 85 23.12 -16.85 -9.82
C ARG A 85 23.04 -15.42 -9.27
N ASP A 86 21.84 -14.95 -8.94
CA ASP A 86 21.59 -13.58 -8.48
C ASP A 86 21.40 -13.45 -6.96
N LYS A 87 21.72 -14.52 -6.19
CA LYS A 87 21.51 -14.58 -4.74
C LYS A 87 22.14 -13.41 -3.96
N GLU A 88 23.34 -13.02 -4.31
CA GLU A 88 24.04 -11.91 -3.63
C GLU A 88 23.31 -10.57 -3.88
N LYS A 89 22.98 -10.27 -5.13
CA LYS A 89 22.23 -9.07 -5.50
C LYS A 89 20.82 -9.06 -4.87
N THR A 90 20.14 -10.21 -4.89
CA THR A 90 18.80 -10.36 -4.31
C THR A 90 18.84 -10.10 -2.81
N ARG A 91 19.87 -10.60 -2.12
CA ARG A 91 20.08 -10.34 -0.70
C ARG A 91 20.42 -8.88 -0.42
N GLU A 92 21.31 -8.27 -1.20
CA GLU A 92 21.63 -6.83 -1.08
C GLU A 92 20.38 -5.95 -1.25
N ILE A 93 19.51 -6.25 -2.22
CA ILE A 93 18.24 -5.56 -2.40
C ILE A 93 17.35 -5.73 -1.15
N PHE A 94 17.16 -6.99 -0.70
CA PHE A 94 16.30 -7.29 0.43
C PHE A 94 16.76 -6.56 1.71
N ASP A 95 18.05 -6.62 2.01
CA ASP A 95 18.64 -5.98 3.19
C ASP A 95 18.62 -4.44 3.11
N ALA A 96 18.55 -3.87 1.89
CA ALA A 96 18.47 -2.43 1.68
C ALA A 96 17.05 -1.85 1.78
N ILE A 97 15.98 -2.67 1.69
CA ILE A 97 14.61 -2.18 1.69
C ILE A 97 14.31 -1.24 2.87
N PRO A 98 14.63 -1.58 4.13
CA PRO A 98 14.33 -0.70 5.27
C PRO A 98 14.98 0.67 5.14
N SER A 99 16.28 0.72 4.82
CA SER A 99 17.02 1.98 4.70
C SER A 99 16.55 2.85 3.53
N GLN A 100 16.15 2.21 2.42
CA GLN A 100 15.62 2.94 1.26
C GLN A 100 14.24 3.56 1.55
N LEU A 101 13.40 2.88 2.34
CA LEU A 101 12.10 3.41 2.77
C LEU A 101 12.23 4.54 3.81
N GLU A 102 13.29 4.57 4.59
CA GLU A 102 13.59 5.66 5.52
C GLU A 102 14.18 6.90 4.82
N ALA A 103 14.73 6.72 3.62
CA ALA A 103 15.29 7.83 2.85
C ALA A 103 14.18 8.84 2.48
N LYS A 104 14.56 10.12 2.39
CA LYS A 104 13.62 11.24 2.12
C LYS A 104 12.68 11.02 0.93
N ASN A 105 13.18 10.37 -0.12
CA ASN A 105 12.42 10.14 -1.35
C ASN A 105 11.74 8.77 -1.40
N ARG A 106 12.03 7.87 -0.44
CA ARG A 106 11.53 6.48 -0.38
C ARG A 106 11.58 5.70 -1.71
N ARG A 107 12.24 6.27 -2.71
CA ARG A 107 12.46 5.63 -4.01
C ARG A 107 13.66 4.73 -3.91
N PHE A 108 13.54 3.51 -4.45
CA PHE A 108 14.65 2.57 -4.45
C PHE A 108 15.78 3.05 -5.37
N VAL A 109 16.96 3.32 -4.79
CA VAL A 109 18.12 3.89 -5.49
C VAL A 109 19.24 2.85 -5.52
N LEU A 110 19.41 2.18 -6.65
CA LEU A 110 20.39 1.11 -6.82
C LEU A 110 21.85 1.55 -6.59
N SER A 111 22.17 2.81 -6.88
CA SER A 111 23.53 3.33 -6.64
C SER A 111 23.91 3.39 -5.17
N ASP A 112 22.94 3.33 -4.25
CA ASP A 112 23.18 3.29 -2.81
C ASP A 112 23.64 1.90 -2.36
N ILE A 113 23.29 0.86 -3.13
CA ILE A 113 23.76 -0.52 -2.92
C ILE A 113 25.14 -0.71 -3.55
N ALA A 114 25.29 -0.34 -4.82
CA ALA A 114 26.55 -0.46 -5.56
C ALA A 114 26.69 0.69 -6.56
N LYS A 115 27.80 1.46 -6.47
CA LYS A 115 28.05 2.64 -7.32
C LYS A 115 27.96 2.37 -8.83
N SER A 116 28.27 1.14 -9.28
CA SER A 116 28.20 0.69 -10.67
C SER A 116 26.93 -0.09 -11.00
N ALA A 117 25.95 -0.18 -10.08
CA ALA A 117 24.73 -0.94 -10.28
C ALA A 117 23.87 -0.31 -11.40
N ARG A 118 23.42 -1.17 -12.31
CA ARG A 118 22.47 -0.82 -13.38
C ARG A 118 21.23 -1.67 -13.22
N LEU A 119 20.05 -1.09 -13.37
CA LEU A 119 18.76 -1.76 -13.19
C LEU A 119 18.67 -3.08 -13.98
N LEU A 120 19.13 -3.10 -15.23
CA LEU A 120 19.12 -4.28 -16.09
C LEU A 120 19.84 -5.51 -15.47
N ARG A 121 20.86 -5.27 -14.64
CA ARG A 121 21.62 -6.36 -13.98
C ARG A 121 20.97 -6.87 -12.70
N TYR A 122 20.01 -6.13 -12.16
CA TYR A 122 19.29 -6.42 -10.91
C TYR A 122 17.81 -6.78 -11.14
N GLU A 123 17.35 -6.71 -12.40
CA GLU A 123 15.94 -6.91 -12.76
C GLU A 123 15.42 -8.27 -12.28
N ASN A 124 16.16 -9.35 -12.56
CA ASN A 124 15.79 -10.70 -12.10
C ASN A 124 15.67 -10.79 -10.57
N SER A 125 16.52 -10.07 -9.83
CA SER A 125 16.49 -10.05 -8.37
C SER A 125 15.24 -9.37 -7.84
N PHE A 126 14.80 -8.26 -8.44
CA PHE A 126 13.53 -7.60 -8.09
C PHE A 126 12.33 -8.47 -8.44
N VAL A 127 12.34 -9.09 -9.62
CA VAL A 127 11.28 -10.03 -10.04
C VAL A 127 11.20 -11.19 -9.05
N TRP A 128 12.35 -11.78 -8.69
CA TRP A 128 12.38 -12.89 -7.74
C TRP A 128 11.78 -12.54 -6.38
N LEU A 129 12.16 -11.37 -5.81
CA LEU A 129 11.63 -10.93 -4.52
C LEU A 129 10.11 -10.64 -4.58
N SER A 130 9.63 -10.14 -5.71
CA SER A 130 8.21 -9.91 -5.94
C SER A 130 7.43 -11.21 -6.10
N ASP A 131 7.92 -12.13 -6.93
CA ASP A 131 7.28 -13.42 -7.21
C ASP A 131 7.28 -14.34 -5.98
N ALA A 132 8.34 -14.26 -5.16
CA ALA A 132 8.40 -14.93 -3.86
C ALA A 132 7.46 -14.29 -2.81
N GLY A 133 6.79 -13.17 -3.13
CA GLY A 133 5.89 -12.49 -2.22
C GLY A 133 6.60 -11.81 -1.03
N VAL A 134 7.91 -11.60 -1.12
CA VAL A 134 8.72 -11.00 -0.04
C VAL A 134 8.72 -9.48 -0.12
N SER A 135 8.62 -8.92 -1.34
CA SER A 135 8.57 -7.48 -1.56
C SER A 135 7.44 -7.06 -2.48
N LEU A 136 7.00 -5.82 -2.32
CA LEU A 136 5.88 -5.21 -3.04
C LEU A 136 6.41 -4.01 -3.84
N PRO A 137 6.65 -4.14 -5.15
CA PRO A 137 7.07 -3.02 -5.97
C PRO A 137 5.91 -2.05 -6.21
N CYS A 138 6.18 -0.75 -6.06
CA CYS A 138 5.25 0.34 -6.31
C CYS A 138 5.84 1.26 -7.37
N PHE A 139 5.28 1.24 -8.58
CA PHE A 139 5.85 1.94 -9.73
C PHE A 139 5.35 3.38 -9.86
N ASN A 140 6.25 4.28 -10.27
CA ASN A 140 5.87 5.65 -10.64
C ASN A 140 5.02 5.63 -11.92
N VAL A 141 3.95 6.42 -11.96
CA VAL A 141 3.20 6.68 -13.17
C VAL A 141 3.53 8.05 -13.75
N ALA A 142 3.64 8.14 -15.08
CA ALA A 142 3.92 9.40 -15.75
C ALA A 142 2.73 10.37 -15.66
N GLN A 143 1.53 9.80 -15.75
CA GLN A 143 0.25 10.51 -15.67
C GLN A 143 -0.76 9.62 -14.94
N PRO A 144 -1.52 10.16 -14.00
CA PRO A 144 -2.57 9.42 -13.30
C PRO A 144 -3.86 9.35 -14.15
N THR A 145 -3.76 8.74 -15.32
CA THR A 145 -4.87 8.54 -16.26
C THR A 145 -5.04 7.04 -16.57
N PRO A 146 -6.28 6.56 -16.78
CA PRO A 146 -6.54 5.16 -17.10
C PRO A 146 -6.09 4.80 -18.53
N PRO A 147 -5.55 3.60 -18.79
CA PRO A 147 -5.15 2.62 -17.79
C PRO A 147 -3.77 2.95 -17.20
N LEU A 148 -3.65 2.97 -15.87
CA LEU A 148 -2.41 3.35 -15.17
C LEU A 148 -1.20 2.52 -15.58
N GLY A 149 -1.39 1.23 -15.87
CA GLY A 149 -0.31 0.34 -16.28
C GLY A 149 0.44 0.78 -17.54
N LEU A 150 -0.20 1.53 -18.44
CA LEU A 150 0.45 2.04 -19.64
C LEU A 150 1.38 3.23 -19.39
N SER A 151 1.20 3.91 -18.25
CA SER A 151 2.02 5.08 -17.89
C SER A 151 3.10 4.77 -16.86
N GLU A 152 3.32 3.49 -16.50
CA GLU A 152 4.34 3.07 -15.54
C GLU A 152 5.76 3.38 -16.02
N LYS A 153 6.55 3.97 -15.13
CA LYS A 153 7.99 4.14 -15.28
C LYS A 153 8.70 3.07 -14.45
N ARG A 154 8.94 1.91 -15.05
CA ARG A 154 9.50 0.73 -14.36
C ARG A 154 10.89 0.94 -13.75
N ASN A 155 11.63 1.95 -14.20
CA ASN A 155 12.91 2.33 -13.61
C ASN A 155 12.79 3.28 -12.40
N LEU A 156 11.58 3.67 -12.04
CA LEU A 156 11.28 4.56 -10.92
C LEU A 156 10.23 3.89 -10.03
N PHE A 157 10.68 3.30 -8.94
CA PHE A 157 9.78 2.57 -8.03
C PHE A 157 10.21 2.71 -6.58
N LYS A 158 9.27 2.47 -5.68
CA LYS A 158 9.48 2.19 -4.26
C LYS A 158 9.39 0.68 -4.07
N LEU A 159 10.10 0.13 -3.10
CA LEU A 159 10.05 -1.29 -2.79
C LEU A 159 9.67 -1.46 -1.33
N PHE A 160 8.46 -1.96 -1.09
CA PHE A 160 7.95 -2.23 0.24
C PHE A 160 8.19 -3.68 0.65
N LEU A 161 8.25 -3.96 1.95
CA LEU A 161 8.18 -5.33 2.46
C LEU A 161 6.73 -5.84 2.45
N CYS A 162 6.58 -7.14 2.27
CA CYS A 162 5.27 -7.80 2.25
C CYS A 162 4.49 -7.67 3.56
N ASP A 163 5.18 -7.40 4.67
CA ASP A 163 4.59 -7.27 5.99
C ASP A 163 5.19 -6.09 6.77
N THR A 164 4.32 -5.29 7.38
CA THR A 164 4.72 -4.07 8.08
C THR A 164 5.40 -4.38 9.42
N GLY A 165 5.02 -5.47 10.10
CA GLY A 165 5.69 -5.90 11.33
C GLY A 165 7.12 -6.38 11.07
N LEU A 166 7.36 -7.04 9.93
CA LEU A 166 8.71 -7.42 9.51
C LEU A 166 9.56 -6.18 9.19
N LEU A 167 8.97 -5.15 8.56
CA LEU A 167 9.67 -3.88 8.33
C LEU A 167 10.00 -3.20 9.66
N ALA A 168 9.05 -3.16 10.60
CA ALA A 168 9.26 -2.58 11.92
C ALA A 168 10.38 -3.32 12.69
N ALA A 169 10.44 -4.65 12.60
CA ALA A 169 11.52 -5.44 13.20
C ALA A 169 12.89 -5.19 12.54
N ALA A 170 12.91 -4.98 11.20
CA ALA A 170 14.15 -4.77 10.45
C ALA A 170 14.72 -3.35 10.61
N SER A 171 13.88 -2.33 10.85
CA SER A 171 14.27 -0.92 10.86
C SER A 171 14.32 -0.29 12.24
N MET A 172 13.55 -0.80 13.20
CA MET A 172 13.29 -0.12 14.47
C MET A 172 13.96 -0.80 15.66
N GLN A 173 15.16 -0.36 16.00
CA GLN A 173 15.82 -0.78 17.23
C GLN A 173 15.08 -0.17 18.46
N ASN A 174 14.15 -0.93 19.07
CA ASN A 174 13.38 -0.61 20.29
C ASN A 174 12.32 0.52 20.18
N ILE A 175 12.06 1.07 19.00
CA ILE A 175 11.05 2.12 18.79
C ILE A 175 9.61 1.54 18.76
N GLN A 176 9.48 0.22 18.68
CA GLN A 176 8.17 -0.47 18.69
C GLN A 176 7.31 -0.11 19.89
N PHE A 177 7.93 0.10 21.05
CA PHE A 177 7.22 0.52 22.26
C PHE A 177 6.64 1.94 22.14
N ASP A 178 7.34 2.85 21.49
CA ASP A 178 6.86 4.22 21.25
C ASP A 178 5.64 4.20 20.33
N ILE A 179 5.65 3.36 19.30
CA ILE A 179 4.50 3.19 18.41
C ILE A 179 3.27 2.68 19.19
N LEU A 180 3.45 1.66 20.01
CA LEU A 180 2.36 1.08 20.81
C LEU A 180 1.75 2.06 21.80
N GLN A 181 2.57 3.02 22.31
CA GLN A 181 2.12 4.09 23.18
C GLN A 181 1.50 5.28 22.41
N GLY A 182 1.47 5.21 21.08
CA GLY A 182 0.98 6.30 20.23
C GLY A 182 1.94 7.50 20.13
N ASN A 183 3.19 7.35 20.57
CA ASN A 183 4.27 8.33 20.42
C ASN A 183 4.76 8.34 18.96
N VAL A 184 3.96 8.92 18.09
CA VAL A 184 4.17 8.93 16.63
C VAL A 184 5.04 10.09 16.14
N GLU A 185 5.74 10.79 17.02
CA GLU A 185 6.74 11.81 16.65
C GLU A 185 8.04 11.17 16.11
N VAL A 186 8.21 9.90 16.34
CA VAL A 186 9.27 9.08 15.75
C VAL A 186 8.93 8.80 14.29
N ASN A 187 9.92 8.66 13.44
CA ASN A 187 9.90 8.54 11.98
C ASN A 187 9.00 7.38 11.46
N LEU A 188 7.69 7.49 11.72
CA LEU A 188 6.67 6.50 11.42
C LEU A 188 6.33 6.41 9.93
N GLY A 189 6.84 7.36 9.15
CA GLY A 189 6.43 7.53 7.77
C GLY A 189 6.69 6.31 6.89
N SER A 190 7.80 5.62 7.09
CA SER A 190 8.16 4.42 6.30
C SER A 190 7.28 3.23 6.64
N VAL A 191 7.07 2.97 7.94
CA VAL A 191 6.22 1.86 8.41
C VAL A 191 4.77 2.09 8.06
N LEU A 192 4.28 3.33 8.20
CA LEU A 192 2.92 3.69 7.84
C LEU A 192 2.68 3.52 6.34
N GLU A 193 3.60 4.00 5.48
CA GLU A 193 3.46 3.85 4.03
C GLU A 193 3.56 2.37 3.61
N ASN A 194 4.41 1.58 4.28
CA ASN A 194 4.47 0.12 4.05
C ASN A 194 3.16 -0.58 4.44
N LEU A 195 2.54 -0.19 5.55
CA LEU A 195 1.22 -0.70 5.94
C LEU A 195 0.18 -0.44 4.86
N PHE A 196 0.16 0.78 4.30
CA PHE A 196 -0.75 1.12 3.21
C PHE A 196 -0.45 0.32 1.94
N ALA A 197 0.82 0.16 1.57
CA ALA A 197 1.23 -0.69 0.45
C ALA A 197 0.75 -2.13 0.63
N GLN A 198 0.99 -2.71 1.81
CA GLN A 198 0.55 -4.06 2.16
C GLN A 198 -0.98 -4.20 2.05
N GLN A 199 -1.76 -3.27 2.64
CA GLN A 199 -3.21 -3.36 2.62
C GLN A 199 -3.80 -3.17 1.23
N LEU A 200 -3.32 -2.18 0.47
CA LEU A 200 -3.78 -1.96 -0.90
C LEU A 200 -3.45 -3.16 -1.80
N HIS A 201 -2.26 -3.76 -1.64
CA HIS A 201 -1.87 -4.97 -2.36
C HIS A 201 -2.74 -6.17 -1.97
N ALA A 202 -2.96 -6.39 -0.69
CA ALA A 202 -3.83 -7.46 -0.17
C ALA A 202 -5.28 -7.33 -0.66
N ASN A 203 -5.73 -6.11 -0.90
CA ASN A 203 -7.05 -5.82 -1.48
C ASN A 203 -7.07 -5.94 -3.02
N GLY A 204 -5.95 -6.31 -3.67
CA GLY A 204 -5.88 -6.59 -5.10
C GLY A 204 -5.49 -5.40 -5.98
N PHE A 205 -5.07 -4.27 -5.39
CA PHE A 205 -4.54 -3.16 -6.19
C PHE A 205 -3.09 -3.40 -6.62
N ALA A 206 -2.78 -3.13 -7.89
CA ALA A 206 -1.41 -2.94 -8.31
C ALA A 206 -0.89 -1.61 -7.76
N LEU A 207 0.23 -1.65 -7.04
CA LEU A 207 0.78 -0.50 -6.34
C LEU A 207 1.42 0.49 -7.32
N ARG A 208 0.96 1.72 -7.26
CA ARG A 208 1.49 2.83 -8.06
C ARG A 208 1.51 4.10 -7.25
N TYR A 209 2.46 4.99 -7.56
CA TYR A 209 2.55 6.32 -7.00
C TYR A 209 2.77 7.35 -8.11
N TYR A 210 2.59 8.62 -7.80
CA TYR A 210 2.89 9.69 -8.74
C TYR A 210 4.00 10.59 -8.16
N ASN A 211 5.02 10.89 -8.97
CA ASN A 211 6.04 11.86 -8.60
C ASN A 211 6.54 12.62 -9.82
N SER A 212 6.52 13.94 -9.72
CA SER A 212 7.16 14.81 -10.70
C SER A 212 7.78 16.04 -10.03
N LYS A 213 8.81 16.62 -10.68
CA LYS A 213 9.45 17.85 -10.17
C LYS A 213 8.48 19.03 -10.07
N ARG A 214 7.46 19.10 -10.94
CA ARG A 214 6.53 20.22 -11.05
C ARG A 214 5.39 20.15 -10.05
N LEU A 215 4.80 18.98 -9.87
CA LEU A 215 3.57 18.82 -9.09
C LEU A 215 3.80 18.24 -7.69
N GLY A 216 4.96 17.60 -7.47
CA GLY A 216 5.29 16.92 -6.22
C GLY A 216 4.99 15.44 -6.27
N GLU A 217 4.96 14.80 -5.09
CA GLU A 217 4.72 13.37 -4.91
C GLU A 217 3.37 13.13 -4.24
N VAL A 218 2.62 12.14 -4.75
CA VAL A 218 1.42 11.56 -4.14
C VAL A 218 1.74 10.11 -3.82
N ASP A 219 1.47 9.69 -2.59
CA ASP A 219 1.97 8.43 -2.03
C ASP A 219 1.48 7.19 -2.79
N PHE A 220 0.20 7.15 -3.15
CA PHE A 220 -0.38 6.09 -3.98
C PHE A 220 -1.38 6.64 -5.00
N VAL A 221 -1.51 5.91 -6.10
CA VAL A 221 -2.54 6.15 -7.13
C VAL A 221 -3.18 4.81 -7.46
N ILE A 222 -4.47 4.67 -7.16
CA ILE A 222 -5.24 3.46 -7.44
C ILE A 222 -6.19 3.67 -8.61
N GLN A 223 -6.52 2.59 -9.28
CA GLN A 223 -7.47 2.57 -10.39
C GLN A 223 -8.64 1.64 -10.08
N ASN A 224 -9.86 2.18 -10.16
CA ASN A 224 -11.11 1.43 -10.11
C ASN A 224 -11.85 1.61 -11.45
N GLY A 225 -11.83 0.59 -12.30
CA GLY A 225 -12.39 0.69 -13.64
C GLY A 225 -11.75 1.85 -14.43
N ARG A 226 -12.52 2.91 -14.70
CA ARG A 226 -12.05 4.12 -15.37
C ARG A 226 -11.65 5.23 -14.41
N ASP A 227 -11.99 5.13 -13.14
CA ASP A 227 -11.74 6.16 -12.16
C ASP A 227 -10.37 5.97 -11.52
N ILE A 228 -9.62 7.06 -11.46
CA ILE A 228 -8.33 7.15 -10.78
C ILE A 228 -8.51 7.90 -9.47
N THR A 229 -7.97 7.34 -8.39
CA THR A 229 -8.03 7.95 -7.06
C THR A 229 -6.62 8.10 -6.51
N PRO A 230 -6.08 9.32 -6.44
CA PRO A 230 -4.87 9.63 -5.71
C PRO A 230 -5.10 9.47 -4.20
N ILE A 231 -4.10 8.94 -3.51
CA ILE A 231 -4.12 8.71 -2.06
C ILE A 231 -2.88 9.36 -1.46
N GLU A 232 -3.08 10.17 -0.44
CA GLU A 232 -2.04 10.82 0.35
C GLU A 232 -2.12 10.36 1.80
N ILE A 233 -0.96 10.17 2.45
CA ILE A 233 -0.88 9.73 3.84
C ILE A 233 -0.23 10.83 4.68
N LYS A 234 -0.93 11.31 5.69
CA LYS A 234 -0.49 12.37 6.58
C LYS A 234 -0.33 11.87 8.02
N SER A 235 0.90 11.87 8.54
CA SER A 235 1.20 11.52 9.93
C SER A 235 1.10 12.71 10.89
N GLY A 236 1.27 13.93 10.38
CA GLY A 236 1.24 15.15 11.17
C GLY A 236 -0.15 15.71 11.45
N LYS A 237 -0.22 16.73 12.35
CA LYS A 237 -1.46 17.44 12.70
C LYS A 237 -2.00 18.29 11.54
N ASP A 238 -1.12 18.79 10.67
CA ASP A 238 -1.46 19.67 9.52
C ASP A 238 -1.87 18.86 8.28
N TYR A 239 -2.71 17.84 8.45
CA TYR A 239 -3.09 16.92 7.37
C TYR A 239 -3.90 17.57 6.24
N LYS A 240 -4.48 18.75 6.47
CA LYS A 240 -5.19 19.54 5.43
C LYS A 240 -4.22 20.24 4.47
N LYS A 241 -2.92 20.27 4.76
CA LYS A 241 -1.88 20.80 3.87
C LYS A 241 -1.30 19.68 3.00
N HIS A 242 -1.79 19.55 1.79
CA HIS A 242 -1.38 18.53 0.80
C HIS A 242 -1.17 19.16 -0.59
N SER A 243 -0.13 20.00 -0.70
CA SER A 243 0.14 20.78 -1.92
C SER A 243 0.30 19.91 -3.18
N ALA A 244 1.00 18.78 -3.09
CA ALA A 244 1.18 17.87 -4.23
C ALA A 244 -0.16 17.30 -4.71
N LEU A 245 -1.00 16.82 -3.78
CA LEU A 245 -2.33 16.31 -4.10
C LEU A 245 -3.20 17.41 -4.74
N SER A 246 -3.17 18.62 -4.18
CA SER A 246 -3.92 19.76 -4.75
C SER A 246 -3.44 20.11 -6.16
N ASN A 247 -2.12 20.11 -6.40
CA ASN A 247 -1.56 20.37 -7.72
C ASN A 247 -1.98 19.29 -8.74
N VAL A 248 -2.02 18.03 -8.32
CA VAL A 248 -2.42 16.88 -9.15
C VAL A 248 -3.90 16.97 -9.51
N LEU A 249 -4.76 17.32 -8.53
CA LEU A 249 -6.21 17.51 -8.76
C LEU A 249 -6.53 18.72 -9.66
N ALA A 250 -5.65 19.70 -9.71
CA ALA A 250 -5.82 20.90 -10.54
C ALA A 250 -5.45 20.70 -12.03
N VAL A 251 -5.01 19.50 -12.44
CA VAL A 251 -4.70 19.19 -13.84
C VAL A 251 -5.98 18.72 -14.52
N ASP A 252 -6.64 19.59 -15.25
CA ASP A 252 -7.95 19.34 -15.88
C ASP A 252 -7.94 18.12 -16.83
N GLU A 253 -6.85 17.92 -17.58
CA GLU A 253 -6.73 16.82 -18.53
C GLU A 253 -6.78 15.43 -17.89
N TRP A 254 -6.49 15.32 -16.60
CA TRP A 254 -6.52 14.05 -15.88
C TRP A 254 -7.90 13.68 -15.35
N ASN A 255 -8.82 14.65 -15.31
CA ASN A 255 -10.22 14.47 -14.90
C ASN A 255 -10.38 13.67 -13.59
N LEU A 256 -9.57 14.00 -12.60
CA LEU A 256 -9.58 13.35 -11.29
C LEU A 256 -10.76 13.86 -10.46
N LYS A 257 -11.74 13.00 -10.22
CA LYS A 257 -13.00 13.37 -9.57
C LYS A 257 -12.92 13.33 -8.05
N ARG A 258 -12.01 12.51 -7.50
CA ARG A 258 -11.89 12.25 -6.07
C ARG A 258 -10.44 11.99 -5.67
N ALA A 259 -10.13 12.26 -4.41
CA ALA A 259 -8.88 11.89 -3.77
C ALA A 259 -9.14 11.50 -2.31
N ILE A 260 -8.24 10.73 -1.73
CA ILE A 260 -8.31 10.32 -0.34
C ILE A 260 -7.06 10.81 0.39
N VAL A 261 -7.26 11.41 1.56
CA VAL A 261 -6.20 11.74 2.50
C VAL A 261 -6.40 10.91 3.76
N PHE A 262 -5.49 9.99 4.01
CA PHE A 262 -5.48 9.26 5.27
C PHE A 262 -4.73 10.06 6.32
N CYS A 263 -5.34 10.25 7.49
CA CYS A 263 -4.82 11.11 8.53
C CYS A 263 -5.21 10.62 9.93
N ARG A 264 -4.81 11.37 10.94
CA ARG A 264 -5.22 11.15 12.34
C ARG A 264 -6.56 11.80 12.69
N GLY A 265 -7.24 12.41 11.72
CA GLY A 265 -8.59 12.94 11.89
C GLY A 265 -9.66 11.88 11.70
N ASN A 266 -10.89 12.23 12.05
CA ASN A 266 -12.06 11.41 11.73
C ASN A 266 -12.51 11.67 10.28
N ILE A 267 -13.58 11.00 9.84
CA ILE A 267 -14.09 11.15 8.47
C ILE A 267 -14.57 12.58 8.23
N GLU A 268 -14.04 13.18 7.18
CA GLU A 268 -14.42 14.52 6.73
C GLU A 268 -14.38 14.56 5.20
N ARG A 269 -15.26 15.35 4.57
CA ARG A 269 -15.25 15.58 3.13
C ARG A 269 -15.12 17.06 2.83
N ASP A 270 -14.15 17.39 1.98
CA ASP A 270 -13.99 18.75 1.45
C ASP A 270 -13.84 18.67 -0.08
N LYS A 271 -14.88 19.05 -0.82
CA LYS A 271 -14.95 18.99 -2.30
C LYS A 271 -14.61 17.59 -2.83
N ALA A 272 -13.52 17.47 -3.59
CA ALA A 272 -13.05 16.22 -4.18
C ALA A 272 -12.24 15.36 -3.18
N VAL A 273 -11.86 15.89 -2.01
CA VAL A 273 -10.99 15.20 -1.05
C VAL A 273 -11.82 14.62 0.07
N THR A 274 -11.65 13.32 0.32
CA THR A 274 -12.19 12.64 1.49
C THR A 274 -11.06 12.34 2.47
N TYR A 275 -11.18 12.83 3.69
CA TYR A 275 -10.27 12.54 4.79
C TYR A 275 -10.76 11.30 5.53
N LEU A 276 -9.88 10.34 5.76
CA LEU A 276 -10.18 9.10 6.43
C LEU A 276 -9.15 8.83 7.53
N PRO A 277 -9.55 8.28 8.69
CA PRO A 277 -8.58 7.78 9.65
C PRO A 277 -7.77 6.60 9.09
N TRP A 278 -6.52 6.47 9.50
CA TRP A 278 -5.60 5.44 8.97
C TRP A 278 -6.14 4.02 9.06
N TYR A 279 -6.87 3.68 10.12
CA TYR A 279 -7.44 2.35 10.33
C TYR A 279 -8.49 1.95 9.27
N MET A 280 -8.86 2.87 8.39
CA MET A 280 -9.81 2.58 7.31
C MET A 280 -9.17 2.07 6.02
N VAL A 281 -7.84 2.03 5.92
CA VAL A 281 -7.18 1.53 4.70
C VAL A 281 -7.58 0.09 4.31
N PRO A 282 -7.85 -0.87 5.22
CA PRO A 282 -8.31 -2.21 4.82
C PRO A 282 -9.63 -2.24 4.07
N PHE A 283 -10.42 -1.16 4.17
CA PHE A 283 -11.73 -1.04 3.51
C PHE A 283 -11.66 -0.37 2.14
N VAL A 284 -10.49 0.07 1.69
CA VAL A 284 -10.28 0.50 0.30
C VAL A 284 -10.16 -0.75 -0.56
N VAL A 285 -11.25 -1.11 -1.22
CA VAL A 285 -11.35 -2.31 -2.06
C VAL A 285 -11.66 -1.92 -3.51
N PRO A 286 -11.23 -2.72 -4.51
CA PRO A 286 -11.65 -2.54 -5.89
C PRO A 286 -13.17 -2.66 -6.02
N GLU A 287 -13.75 -1.86 -6.90
CA GLU A 287 -15.15 -2.04 -7.29
C GLU A 287 -15.31 -3.39 -7.99
N GLU A 288 -16.36 -4.13 -7.64
CA GLU A 288 -16.68 -5.37 -8.35
C GLU A 288 -16.96 -5.05 -9.82
N ALA A 289 -16.41 -5.87 -10.72
CA ALA A 289 -16.70 -5.75 -12.14
C ALA A 289 -18.21 -5.89 -12.35
N ALA A 290 -18.82 -4.92 -13.02
CA ALA A 290 -20.24 -4.99 -13.35
C ALA A 290 -20.52 -6.30 -14.10
N SER A 291 -21.36 -7.14 -13.55
CA SER A 291 -21.83 -8.36 -14.21
C SER A 291 -22.77 -7.96 -15.36
N GLY A 292 -22.19 -7.70 -16.52
CA GLY A 292 -22.93 -7.42 -17.75
C GLY A 292 -22.91 -8.63 -18.69
N LYS A 293 -24.08 -9.04 -19.20
CA LYS A 293 -24.09 -9.96 -20.33
C LYS A 293 -23.54 -9.23 -21.56
N MET A 294 -22.55 -9.82 -22.22
CA MET A 294 -22.12 -9.28 -23.51
C MET A 294 -23.30 -9.29 -24.49
N PRO A 295 -23.50 -8.22 -25.27
CA PRO A 295 -24.48 -8.23 -26.32
C PRO A 295 -24.16 -9.36 -27.31
N VAL A 296 -25.17 -10.13 -27.68
CA VAL A 296 -25.02 -11.15 -28.73
C VAL A 296 -24.81 -10.40 -30.04
N ILE A 297 -23.63 -10.56 -30.63
CA ILE A 297 -23.35 -9.96 -31.94
C ILE A 297 -24.06 -10.80 -32.99
N ASP A 298 -25.04 -10.20 -33.69
CA ASP A 298 -25.70 -10.83 -34.82
C ASP A 298 -24.77 -10.83 -36.03
N LEU A 299 -24.28 -12.01 -36.40
CA LEU A 299 -23.39 -12.22 -37.53
C LEU A 299 -24.16 -12.69 -38.79
N SER A 300 -25.48 -12.69 -38.79
CA SER A 300 -26.31 -13.16 -39.95
C SER A 300 -25.97 -12.40 -41.23
N ALA A 301 -25.72 -11.08 -41.14
CA ALA A 301 -25.36 -10.28 -42.31
C ALA A 301 -23.98 -10.66 -42.93
N LEU A 302 -23.08 -11.27 -42.17
CA LEU A 302 -21.78 -11.76 -42.70
C LEU A 302 -21.93 -13.07 -43.45
N SER A 303 -22.88 -13.92 -43.08
CA SER A 303 -23.15 -15.21 -43.74
C SER A 303 -23.78 -15.03 -45.13
N ASP A 304 -24.52 -13.94 -45.36
CA ASP A 304 -25.14 -13.63 -46.63
C ASP A 304 -24.13 -13.02 -47.63
N ALA A 305 -23.12 -12.28 -47.10
CA ALA A 305 -22.04 -11.72 -47.91
C ALA A 305 -21.03 -12.78 -48.42
N ILE A 306 -20.95 -13.95 -47.80
CA ILE A 306 -20.06 -15.07 -48.22
C ILE A 306 -20.74 -15.97 -49.25
N LYS A 307 -22.06 -15.88 -49.40
CA LYS A 307 -22.85 -16.68 -50.34
C LYS A 307 -23.14 -15.98 -51.69
N ALA A 308 -22.80 -14.72 -51.80
CA ALA A 308 -22.88 -13.90 -53.01
C ALA A 308 -21.51 -13.84 -53.73
#